data_57adb13620752540b9341ce9fcd420b5
#
_entry.id   57adb13620752540b9341ce9fcd420b5
#
_cell.length_a   1.000
_cell.length_b   1.000
_cell.length_c   1.000
_cell.angle_alpha   90.00
_cell.angle_beta   90.00
_cell.angle_gamma   90.00
#
_symmetry.space_group_name_H-M   'P 1'
#
loop_
_entity.id
_entity.type
_entity.pdbx_description
1 polymer ?
#
loop_
_entity_poly.entity_id
_entity_poly.type
_entity_poly.pdbx_seq_one_letter_code
_entity_poly.pdbx_strand_id
1 'polypeptide(L)'
;MIATAGHVDHGKSTLVRALTGMEPDRWEEERRRGLTIDLGFAWTTLPSGRRLAVVDVPGHERFVGNMLAGVGSVPAALVVVAADDGWSAQTAEHVAVLDALGVRHGLLAVTKSDLADPAPVLADALDRLAGTSLGRLPAVAVSARSGDGLPELSGVLEQVLAGLPAPDPAAPVRLWVDRAFTIRGAGTVVTGTLAAGTVTSGDRLDLGGRPVTVRGLQSLGAAVESATATARVALNLRGVAVEEISRGDALLTPDAFRRTADLDVSLVAAVEDRLPAELVVHIGSATVAARVRPLDGTALRLRLAAEL
;
A
#
# COMPACT_ATOMS: atom_id res chain seq x y z
N MET A 1 -1.87 3.90 -8.81
CA MET A 1 -0.99 3.73 -7.63
C MET A 1 -0.53 2.28 -7.56
N ILE A 2 0.71 2.01 -7.17
CA ILE A 2 1.28 0.67 -6.99
C ILE A 2 2.04 0.60 -5.67
N ALA A 3 2.23 -0.61 -5.11
CA ALA A 3 3.12 -0.83 -3.97
C ALA A 3 4.26 -1.77 -4.38
N THR A 4 5.47 -1.53 -3.85
CA THR A 4 6.57 -2.48 -3.99
C THR A 4 6.35 -3.70 -3.10
N ALA A 5 6.92 -4.85 -3.46
CA ALA A 5 6.96 -6.05 -2.65
C ALA A 5 8.26 -6.80 -2.93
N GLY A 6 8.82 -7.49 -1.94
CA GLY A 6 10.07 -8.25 -2.09
C GLY A 6 11.02 -8.06 -0.92
N HIS A 7 12.12 -8.81 -0.95
CA HIS A 7 13.12 -8.85 0.11
C HIS A 7 13.82 -7.50 0.34
N VAL A 8 14.33 -7.28 1.56
CA VAL A 8 15.33 -6.23 1.82
C VAL A 8 16.53 -6.47 0.89
N ASP A 9 17.24 -5.43 0.48
CA ASP A 9 18.40 -5.50 -0.43
C ASP A 9 18.12 -5.96 -1.88
N HIS A 10 16.87 -6.30 -2.24
CA HIS A 10 16.49 -6.53 -3.64
C HIS A 10 16.36 -5.24 -4.46
N GLY A 11 16.67 -4.09 -3.89
CA GLY A 11 16.74 -2.82 -4.60
C GLY A 11 15.40 -2.15 -4.85
N LYS A 12 14.35 -2.39 -4.04
CA LYS A 12 13.03 -1.75 -4.16
C LYS A 12 13.14 -0.22 -4.18
N SER A 13 13.68 0.37 -3.10
CA SER A 13 13.81 1.83 -2.97
C SER A 13 14.73 2.41 -4.04
N THR A 14 15.80 1.68 -4.41
CA THR A 14 16.70 2.08 -5.51
C THR A 14 15.98 2.10 -6.85
N LEU A 15 15.13 1.09 -7.12
CA LEU A 15 14.32 1.04 -8.32
C LEU A 15 13.27 2.16 -8.36
N VAL A 16 12.60 2.39 -7.23
CA VAL A 16 11.64 3.50 -7.09
C VAL A 16 12.33 4.84 -7.36
N ARG A 17 13.52 5.06 -6.80
CA ARG A 17 14.31 6.27 -7.06
C ARG A 17 14.71 6.40 -8.53
N ALA A 18 15.13 5.31 -9.16
CA ALA A 18 15.50 5.32 -10.59
C ALA A 18 14.29 5.64 -11.50
N LEU A 19 13.10 5.13 -11.17
CA LEU A 19 11.87 5.37 -11.93
C LEU A 19 11.30 6.78 -11.73
N THR A 20 11.44 7.33 -10.52
CA THR A 20 10.71 8.56 -10.15
C THR A 20 11.61 9.79 -10.01
N GLY A 21 12.90 9.58 -9.88
CA GLY A 21 13.86 10.64 -9.51
C GLY A 21 13.74 11.10 -8.05
N MET A 22 12.86 10.48 -7.25
CA MET A 22 12.60 10.85 -5.86
C MET A 22 13.16 9.81 -4.91
N GLU A 23 13.71 10.27 -3.78
CA GLU A 23 14.13 9.39 -2.68
C GLU A 23 12.90 9.02 -1.84
N PRO A 24 12.49 7.72 -1.81
CA PRO A 24 11.34 7.29 -1.02
C PRO A 24 11.63 7.25 0.48
N ASP A 25 12.90 6.98 0.88
CA ASP A 25 13.34 6.90 2.26
C ASP A 25 13.45 8.30 2.87
N ARG A 26 12.67 8.56 3.92
CA ARG A 26 12.56 9.88 4.53
C ARG A 26 13.45 10.06 5.73
N TRP A 27 13.65 8.99 6.50
CA TRP A 27 14.42 9.04 7.74
C TRP A 27 15.90 8.96 7.44
N GLU A 28 16.69 9.80 8.12
CA GLU A 28 18.14 9.72 8.05
C GLU A 28 18.64 8.34 8.51
N GLU A 29 17.91 7.72 9.43
CA GLU A 29 18.20 6.37 9.90
C GLU A 29 17.99 5.29 8.83
N GLU A 30 16.94 5.40 7.99
CA GLU A 30 16.72 4.51 6.84
C GLU A 30 17.88 4.59 5.86
N ARG A 31 18.27 5.81 5.51
CA ARG A 31 19.41 6.06 4.61
C ARG A 31 20.73 5.58 5.18
N ARG A 32 20.94 5.74 6.49
CA ARG A 32 22.16 5.27 7.17
C ARG A 32 22.23 3.74 7.26
N ARG A 33 21.09 3.07 7.46
CA ARG A 33 21.00 1.62 7.58
C ARG A 33 20.83 0.92 6.23
N GLY A 34 20.47 1.65 5.17
CA GLY A 34 20.18 1.10 3.85
C GLY A 34 18.90 0.26 3.81
N LEU A 35 17.97 0.46 4.77
CA LEU A 35 16.72 -0.29 4.82
C LEU A 35 15.53 0.63 5.12
N THR A 36 14.43 0.43 4.42
CA THR A 36 13.15 1.11 4.63
C THR A 36 12.50 0.59 5.91
N ILE A 37 12.12 1.50 6.82
CA ILE A 37 11.48 1.20 8.12
C ILE A 37 9.99 1.51 8.07
N ASP A 38 9.62 2.65 7.52
CA ASP A 38 8.24 3.10 7.35
C ASP A 38 7.88 3.15 5.86
N LEU A 39 6.64 3.50 5.53
CA LEU A 39 6.20 3.64 4.15
C LEU A 39 6.89 4.81 3.46
N GLY A 40 7.60 4.51 2.39
CA GLY A 40 8.13 5.49 1.45
C GLY A 40 7.07 5.86 0.40
N PHE A 41 7.10 7.11 -0.07
CA PHE A 41 6.17 7.57 -1.10
C PHE A 41 6.93 8.35 -2.16
N ALA A 42 6.78 7.93 -3.40
CA ALA A 42 7.31 8.60 -4.55
C ALA A 42 6.27 8.68 -5.66
N TRP A 43 6.45 9.59 -6.60
CA TRP A 43 5.57 9.69 -7.76
C TRP A 43 6.34 10.17 -8.98
N THR A 44 5.78 9.86 -10.15
CA THR A 44 6.31 10.31 -11.43
C THR A 44 5.18 10.50 -12.42
N THR A 45 5.48 11.14 -13.53
CA THR A 45 4.61 11.15 -14.71
C THR A 45 5.21 10.24 -15.77
N LEU A 46 4.48 9.23 -16.17
CA LEU A 46 4.85 8.28 -17.20
C LEU A 46 4.82 8.96 -18.60
N PRO A 47 5.47 8.38 -19.64
CA PRO A 47 5.52 8.96 -20.97
C PRO A 47 4.15 9.30 -21.57
N SER A 48 3.09 8.55 -21.23
CA SER A 48 1.70 8.84 -21.64
C SER A 48 1.08 10.07 -20.99
N GLY A 49 1.77 10.72 -20.04
CA GLY A 49 1.20 11.78 -19.20
C GLY A 49 0.43 11.26 -17.98
N ARG A 50 0.30 9.95 -17.81
CA ARG A 50 -0.35 9.35 -16.64
C ARG A 50 0.52 9.50 -15.40
N ARG A 51 -0.07 9.99 -14.31
CA ARG A 51 0.63 10.11 -13.03
C ARG A 51 0.62 8.75 -12.31
N LEU A 52 1.79 8.34 -11.83
CA LEU A 52 2.03 7.12 -11.05
C LEU A 52 2.47 7.51 -9.65
N ALA A 53 1.76 7.05 -8.63
CA ALA A 53 2.23 7.04 -7.26
C ALA A 53 2.75 5.63 -6.90
N VAL A 54 3.87 5.59 -6.20
CA VAL A 54 4.51 4.37 -5.70
C VAL A 54 4.54 4.43 -4.18
N VAL A 55 4.06 3.37 -3.55
CA VAL A 55 4.24 3.12 -2.12
C VAL A 55 5.40 2.16 -1.98
N ASP A 56 6.52 2.64 -1.46
CA ASP A 56 7.67 1.79 -1.17
C ASP A 56 7.53 1.20 0.22
N VAL A 57 7.41 -0.12 0.28
CA VAL A 57 7.17 -0.83 1.54
C VAL A 57 8.46 -1.41 2.11
N PRO A 58 8.60 -1.43 3.45
CA PRO A 58 9.74 -2.08 4.08
C PRO A 58 9.79 -3.57 3.74
N GLY A 59 11.00 -4.08 3.46
CA GLY A 59 11.24 -5.48 3.12
C GLY A 59 11.46 -6.40 4.33
N HIS A 60 11.70 -5.86 5.52
CA HIS A 60 12.08 -6.64 6.68
C HIS A 60 10.86 -7.13 7.47
N GLU A 61 10.85 -8.40 7.92
CA GLU A 61 9.77 -9.08 8.65
C GLU A 61 9.20 -8.28 9.85
N ARG A 62 10.05 -7.55 10.59
CA ARG A 62 9.63 -6.71 11.72
C ARG A 62 8.67 -5.59 11.33
N PHE A 63 8.58 -5.26 10.05
CA PHE A 63 7.77 -4.15 9.54
C PHE A 63 6.57 -4.61 8.70
N VAL A 64 6.16 -5.88 8.81
CA VAL A 64 4.99 -6.43 8.10
C VAL A 64 3.72 -5.59 8.34
N GLY A 65 3.52 -5.06 9.55
CA GLY A 65 2.39 -4.16 9.82
C GLY A 65 2.43 -2.87 8.99
N ASN A 66 3.63 -2.32 8.73
CA ASN A 66 3.78 -1.17 7.85
C ASN A 66 3.54 -1.54 6.38
N MET A 67 4.04 -2.72 5.96
CA MET A 67 3.77 -3.26 4.64
C MET A 67 2.26 -3.43 4.40
N LEU A 68 1.53 -4.07 5.33
CA LEU A 68 0.08 -4.26 5.25
C LEU A 68 -0.67 -2.93 5.09
N ALA A 69 -0.28 -1.90 5.87
CA ALA A 69 -0.87 -0.57 5.75
C ALA A 69 -0.60 0.09 4.39
N GLY A 70 0.55 -0.21 3.77
CA GLY A 70 0.92 0.30 2.45
C GLY A 70 0.21 -0.41 1.30
N VAL A 71 0.02 -1.72 1.42
CA VAL A 71 -0.52 -2.57 0.34
C VAL A 71 -2.05 -2.64 0.37
N GLY A 72 -2.67 -2.58 1.55
CA GLY A 72 -4.11 -2.87 1.73
C GLY A 72 -5.08 -2.00 0.93
N SER A 73 -4.62 -0.90 0.34
CA SER A 73 -5.46 0.00 -0.48
C SER A 73 -4.92 0.20 -1.90
N VAL A 74 -3.96 -0.61 -2.34
CA VAL A 74 -3.29 -0.43 -3.64
C VAL A 74 -3.77 -1.49 -4.64
N PRO A 75 -4.18 -1.09 -5.85
CA PRO A 75 -4.76 -2.02 -6.83
C PRO A 75 -3.74 -2.91 -7.54
N ALA A 76 -2.44 -2.60 -7.45
CA ALA A 76 -1.40 -3.35 -8.15
C ALA A 76 -0.08 -3.37 -7.38
N ALA A 77 0.71 -4.42 -7.60
CA ALA A 77 2.00 -4.63 -6.97
C ALA A 77 3.16 -4.60 -7.98
N LEU A 78 4.30 -4.05 -7.54
CA LEU A 78 5.61 -4.19 -8.19
C LEU A 78 6.41 -5.20 -7.35
N VAL A 79 6.41 -6.46 -7.78
CA VAL A 79 7.22 -7.51 -7.14
C VAL A 79 8.66 -7.37 -7.60
N VAL A 80 9.59 -7.26 -6.66
CA VAL A 80 11.00 -7.01 -6.92
C VAL A 80 11.85 -8.15 -6.40
N VAL A 81 12.62 -8.77 -7.29
CA VAL A 81 13.56 -9.86 -6.97
C VAL A 81 14.91 -9.51 -7.59
N ALA A 82 16.00 -9.73 -6.86
CA ALA A 82 17.33 -9.44 -7.38
C ALA A 82 17.89 -10.64 -8.15
N ALA A 83 18.55 -10.38 -9.30
CA ALA A 83 19.14 -11.42 -10.14
C ALA A 83 20.29 -12.18 -9.46
N ASP A 84 21.01 -11.49 -8.56
CA ASP A 84 22.16 -12.03 -7.82
C ASP A 84 21.81 -12.84 -6.58
N ASP A 85 20.54 -12.76 -6.11
CA ASP A 85 20.07 -13.41 -4.87
C ASP A 85 18.91 -14.39 -5.12
N GLY A 86 18.02 -14.08 -6.08
CA GLY A 86 16.87 -14.92 -6.42
C GLY A 86 15.69 -14.76 -5.46
N TRP A 87 14.83 -15.78 -5.43
CA TRP A 87 13.62 -15.77 -4.60
C TRP A 87 13.94 -16.03 -3.12
N SER A 88 13.58 -15.11 -2.25
CA SER A 88 13.81 -15.20 -0.80
C SER A 88 12.53 -15.55 -0.02
N ALA A 89 12.72 -15.97 1.25
CA ALA A 89 11.60 -16.21 2.17
C ALA A 89 10.73 -14.96 2.38
N GLN A 90 11.33 -13.77 2.51
CA GLN A 90 10.59 -12.53 2.67
C GLN A 90 9.81 -12.15 1.40
N THR A 91 10.33 -12.48 0.21
CA THR A 91 9.58 -12.31 -1.03
C THR A 91 8.33 -13.21 -1.03
N ALA A 92 8.46 -14.45 -0.56
CA ALA A 92 7.33 -15.37 -0.41
C ALA A 92 6.28 -14.84 0.59
N GLU A 93 6.70 -14.30 1.74
CA GLU A 93 5.81 -13.68 2.72
C GLU A 93 5.06 -12.48 2.13
N HIS A 94 5.75 -11.59 1.43
CA HIS A 94 5.13 -10.44 0.77
C HIS A 94 4.10 -10.87 -0.27
N VAL A 95 4.42 -11.89 -1.07
CA VAL A 95 3.51 -12.44 -2.07
C VAL A 95 2.31 -13.11 -1.40
N ALA A 96 2.50 -13.84 -0.30
CA ALA A 96 1.41 -14.42 0.47
C ALA A 96 0.44 -13.36 1.02
N VAL A 97 0.97 -12.20 1.47
CA VAL A 97 0.14 -11.05 1.87
C VAL A 97 -0.65 -10.49 0.69
N LEU A 98 0.00 -10.30 -0.47
CA LEU A 98 -0.68 -9.83 -1.68
C LEU A 98 -1.79 -10.79 -2.12
N ASP A 99 -1.53 -12.08 -2.05
CA ASP A 99 -2.48 -13.16 -2.35
C ASP A 99 -3.67 -13.14 -1.39
N ALA A 100 -3.43 -13.08 -0.08
CA ALA A 100 -4.47 -12.98 0.94
C ALA A 100 -5.34 -11.72 0.80
N LEU A 101 -4.76 -10.60 0.33
CA LEU A 101 -5.48 -9.37 0.02
C LEU A 101 -6.18 -9.39 -1.35
N GLY A 102 -6.01 -10.47 -2.13
CA GLY A 102 -6.63 -10.63 -3.44
C GLY A 102 -6.10 -9.66 -4.49
N VAL A 103 -4.85 -9.22 -4.38
CA VAL A 103 -4.20 -8.37 -5.38
C VAL A 103 -3.97 -9.18 -6.66
N ARG A 104 -4.51 -8.72 -7.79
CA ARG A 104 -4.53 -9.48 -9.06
C ARG A 104 -3.73 -8.82 -10.17
N HIS A 105 -3.28 -7.60 -9.96
CA HIS A 105 -2.56 -6.82 -10.96
C HIS A 105 -1.16 -6.50 -10.47
N GLY A 106 -0.21 -6.44 -11.38
CA GLY A 106 1.15 -6.08 -11.04
C GLY A 106 2.14 -6.42 -12.15
N LEU A 107 3.39 -6.32 -11.80
CA LEU A 107 4.50 -6.77 -12.63
C LEU A 107 5.64 -7.27 -11.75
N LEU A 108 6.48 -8.12 -12.32
CA LEU A 108 7.72 -8.59 -11.73
C LEU A 108 8.89 -7.77 -12.31
N ALA A 109 9.70 -7.18 -11.45
CA ALA A 109 10.97 -6.58 -11.83
C ALA A 109 12.11 -7.43 -11.27
N VAL A 110 12.95 -7.99 -12.13
CA VAL A 110 14.18 -8.64 -11.73
C VAL A 110 15.31 -7.61 -11.81
N THR A 111 15.71 -7.14 -10.62
CA THR A 111 16.73 -6.08 -10.46
C THR A 111 18.14 -6.63 -10.53
N LYS A 112 19.13 -5.72 -10.53
CA LYS A 112 20.57 -6.03 -10.57
C LYS A 112 20.97 -6.93 -11.75
N SER A 113 20.31 -6.76 -12.89
CA SER A 113 20.63 -7.48 -14.14
C SER A 113 22.03 -7.18 -14.69
N ASP A 114 22.69 -6.15 -14.13
CA ASP A 114 24.09 -5.84 -14.38
C ASP A 114 25.08 -6.72 -13.58
N LEU A 115 24.61 -7.42 -12.55
CA LEU A 115 25.46 -8.27 -11.69
C LEU A 115 25.34 -9.77 -11.99
N ALA A 116 24.18 -10.24 -12.46
CA ALA A 116 23.93 -11.64 -12.77
C ALA A 116 22.89 -11.79 -13.90
N ASP A 117 22.89 -12.96 -14.56
CA ASP A 117 21.88 -13.30 -15.58
C ASP A 117 20.49 -13.35 -14.93
N PRO A 118 19.54 -12.48 -15.35
CA PRO A 118 18.20 -12.46 -14.77
C PRO A 118 17.30 -13.63 -15.22
N ALA A 119 17.62 -14.35 -16.29
CA ALA A 119 16.71 -15.32 -16.90
C ALA A 119 16.30 -16.47 -15.98
N PRO A 120 17.21 -17.10 -15.19
CA PRO A 120 16.82 -18.15 -14.26
C PRO A 120 15.89 -17.64 -13.14
N VAL A 121 16.15 -16.44 -12.60
CA VAL A 121 15.35 -15.82 -11.56
C VAL A 121 13.98 -15.41 -12.07
N LEU A 122 13.90 -14.89 -13.28
CA LEU A 122 12.62 -14.61 -13.97
C LEU A 122 11.74 -15.84 -14.07
N ALA A 123 12.30 -16.97 -14.53
CA ALA A 123 11.57 -18.21 -14.70
C ALA A 123 11.04 -18.73 -13.33
N ASP A 124 11.90 -18.85 -12.33
CA ASP A 124 11.53 -19.33 -10.97
C ASP A 124 10.48 -18.42 -10.31
N ALA A 125 10.66 -17.11 -10.39
CA ALA A 125 9.73 -16.17 -9.79
C ALA A 125 8.34 -16.20 -10.46
N LEU A 126 8.27 -16.29 -11.79
CA LEU A 126 7.00 -16.41 -12.52
C LEU A 126 6.28 -17.71 -12.21
N ASP A 127 7.00 -18.82 -12.08
CA ASP A 127 6.41 -20.12 -11.71
C ASP A 127 5.80 -20.06 -10.30
N ARG A 128 6.47 -19.43 -9.34
CA ARG A 128 5.95 -19.25 -7.98
C ARG A 128 4.73 -18.34 -7.93
N LEU A 129 4.74 -17.25 -8.69
CA LEU A 129 3.63 -16.30 -8.76
C LEU A 129 2.39 -16.91 -9.43
N ALA A 130 2.55 -17.83 -10.38
CA ALA A 130 1.45 -18.43 -11.13
C ALA A 130 0.40 -19.13 -10.26
N GLY A 131 0.80 -19.62 -9.08
CA GLY A 131 -0.08 -20.27 -8.09
C GLY A 131 -0.82 -19.31 -7.15
N THR A 132 -0.65 -18.01 -7.27
CA THR A 132 -1.22 -16.97 -6.41
C THR A 132 -2.28 -16.13 -7.12
N SER A 133 -2.95 -15.24 -6.41
CA SER A 133 -3.90 -14.27 -7.00
C SER A 133 -3.28 -13.36 -8.06
N LEU A 134 -1.95 -13.15 -8.01
CA LEU A 134 -1.21 -12.39 -9.01
C LEU A 134 -1.12 -13.12 -10.35
N GLY A 135 -1.12 -14.46 -10.36
CA GLY A 135 -1.06 -15.26 -11.57
C GLY A 135 0.21 -15.00 -12.39
N ARG A 136 0.05 -15.03 -13.71
CA ARG A 136 1.16 -14.73 -14.64
C ARG A 136 1.28 -13.22 -14.84
N LEU A 137 2.27 -12.62 -14.20
CA LEU A 137 2.57 -11.21 -14.35
C LEU A 137 3.47 -10.96 -15.58
N PRO A 138 3.37 -9.78 -16.21
CA PRO A 138 4.44 -9.30 -17.07
C PRO A 138 5.72 -9.13 -16.25
N ALA A 139 6.88 -9.36 -16.85
CA ALA A 139 8.15 -9.34 -16.16
C ALA A 139 9.21 -8.61 -16.96
N VAL A 140 10.08 -7.85 -16.28
CA VAL A 140 11.16 -7.06 -16.86
C VAL A 140 12.43 -7.25 -16.06
N ALA A 141 13.54 -7.50 -16.75
CA ALA A 141 14.87 -7.43 -16.15
C ALA A 141 15.37 -5.98 -16.18
N VAL A 142 15.90 -5.50 -15.05
CA VAL A 142 16.27 -4.10 -14.91
C VAL A 142 17.53 -3.91 -14.06
N SER A 143 18.36 -2.95 -14.44
CA SER A 143 19.41 -2.41 -13.59
C SER A 143 19.12 -0.93 -13.26
N ALA A 144 18.79 -0.65 -12.03
CA ALA A 144 18.62 0.74 -11.57
C ALA A 144 19.96 1.53 -11.59
N ARG A 145 21.09 0.83 -11.66
CA ARG A 145 22.44 1.43 -11.69
C ARG A 145 22.83 1.88 -13.09
N SER A 146 22.67 1.01 -14.10
CA SER A 146 23.00 1.32 -15.49
C SER A 146 21.87 2.03 -16.22
N GLY A 147 20.63 1.87 -15.77
CA GLY A 147 19.42 2.35 -16.43
C GLY A 147 18.83 1.34 -17.43
N ASP A 148 19.48 0.18 -17.62
CA ASP A 148 18.99 -0.84 -18.54
C ASP A 148 17.64 -1.38 -18.08
N GLY A 149 16.70 -1.57 -19.02
CA GLY A 149 15.34 -2.06 -18.77
C GLY A 149 14.39 -1.03 -18.15
N LEU A 150 14.82 0.16 -17.68
CA LEU A 150 13.92 1.17 -17.10
C LEU A 150 12.89 1.71 -18.10
N PRO A 151 13.22 1.96 -19.38
CA PRO A 151 12.21 2.35 -20.38
C PRO A 151 11.17 1.26 -20.62
N GLU A 152 11.59 0.00 -20.70
CA GLU A 152 10.70 -1.16 -20.85
C GLU A 152 9.78 -1.30 -19.61
N LEU A 153 10.36 -1.21 -18.41
CA LEU A 153 9.61 -1.25 -17.15
C LEU A 153 8.53 -0.15 -17.11
N SER A 154 8.86 1.06 -17.53
CA SER A 154 7.90 2.17 -17.62
C SER A 154 6.76 1.87 -18.59
N GLY A 155 7.06 1.28 -19.76
CA GLY A 155 6.05 0.87 -20.74
C GLY A 155 5.13 -0.24 -20.22
N VAL A 156 5.69 -1.24 -19.53
CA VAL A 156 4.90 -2.31 -18.91
C VAL A 156 4.04 -1.77 -17.75
N LEU A 157 4.56 -0.84 -16.94
CA LEU A 157 3.79 -0.14 -15.92
C LEU A 157 2.59 0.59 -16.53
N GLU A 158 2.75 1.27 -17.65
CA GLU A 158 1.62 1.92 -18.35
C GLU A 158 0.54 0.93 -18.77
N GLN A 159 0.93 -0.22 -19.30
CA GLN A 159 -0.01 -1.28 -19.68
C GLN A 159 -0.77 -1.84 -18.49
N VAL A 160 -0.06 -2.15 -17.39
CA VAL A 160 -0.67 -2.63 -16.15
C VAL A 160 -1.67 -1.60 -15.60
N LEU A 161 -1.27 -0.34 -15.53
CA LEU A 161 -2.13 0.74 -15.04
C LEU A 161 -3.33 1.03 -15.94
N ALA A 162 -3.20 0.81 -17.24
CA ALA A 162 -4.30 0.95 -18.19
C ALA A 162 -5.35 -0.16 -18.03
N GLY A 163 -4.92 -1.36 -17.61
CA GLY A 163 -5.78 -2.51 -17.37
C GLY A 163 -6.48 -2.51 -16.00
N LEU A 164 -6.14 -1.57 -15.11
CA LEU A 164 -6.80 -1.51 -13.80
C LEU A 164 -8.26 -1.06 -13.91
N PRO A 165 -9.17 -1.64 -13.12
CA PRO A 165 -10.54 -1.16 -13.04
C PRO A 165 -10.55 0.31 -12.57
N ALA A 166 -11.38 1.12 -13.23
CA ALA A 166 -11.57 2.50 -12.80
C ALA A 166 -12.27 2.52 -11.43
N PRO A 167 -11.77 3.32 -10.46
CA PRO A 167 -12.48 3.49 -9.21
C PRO A 167 -13.81 4.19 -9.43
N ASP A 168 -14.81 3.84 -8.62
CA ASP A 168 -16.09 4.55 -8.61
C ASP A 168 -15.94 5.91 -7.90
N PRO A 169 -16.07 7.04 -8.60
CA PRO A 169 -15.94 8.36 -7.99
C PRO A 169 -17.10 8.72 -7.07
N ALA A 170 -18.25 8.05 -7.21
CA ALA A 170 -19.45 8.26 -6.40
C ALA A 170 -19.50 7.36 -5.16
N ALA A 171 -18.60 6.43 -5.02
CA ALA A 171 -18.52 5.59 -3.82
C ALA A 171 -18.32 6.45 -2.56
N PRO A 172 -18.81 6.02 -1.40
CA PRO A 172 -18.52 6.68 -0.14
C PRO A 172 -17.02 6.82 0.11
N VAL A 173 -16.57 7.99 0.51
CA VAL A 173 -15.17 8.28 0.84
C VAL A 173 -14.72 7.40 1.99
N ARG A 174 -13.57 6.73 1.79
CA ARG A 174 -12.85 6.01 2.83
C ARG A 174 -11.35 6.26 2.68
N LEU A 175 -10.80 6.99 3.66
CA LEU A 175 -9.38 7.31 3.72
C LEU A 175 -8.84 6.88 5.08
N TRP A 176 -7.91 5.93 5.08
CA TRP A 176 -7.19 5.53 6.27
C TRP A 176 -6.00 6.46 6.51
N VAL A 177 -5.95 7.05 7.73
CA VAL A 177 -4.87 7.94 8.14
C VAL A 177 -3.62 7.13 8.47
N ASP A 178 -2.52 7.45 7.83
CA ASP A 178 -1.21 6.89 8.17
C ASP A 178 -0.32 7.86 8.95
N ARG A 179 -0.54 9.16 8.79
CA ARG A 179 0.17 10.22 9.54
C ARG A 179 -0.73 11.41 9.77
N ALA A 180 -0.51 12.05 10.93
CA ALA A 180 -1.07 13.36 11.26
C ALA A 180 0.05 14.28 11.74
N PHE A 181 0.02 15.53 11.38
CA PHE A 181 1.00 16.54 11.78
C PHE A 181 0.43 17.95 11.64
N THR A 182 1.08 18.91 12.29
CA THR A 182 0.71 20.31 12.20
C THR A 182 1.62 21.05 11.24
N ILE A 183 1.03 21.84 10.32
CA ILE A 183 1.76 22.77 9.48
C ILE A 183 1.49 24.19 10.00
N ARG A 184 2.56 24.94 10.30
CA ARG A 184 2.46 26.32 10.76
C ARG A 184 1.67 27.16 9.75
N GLY A 185 0.61 27.79 10.21
CA GLY A 185 -0.30 28.60 9.40
C GLY A 185 -1.39 27.84 8.66
N ALA A 186 -1.26 26.51 8.49
CA ALA A 186 -2.29 25.66 7.88
C ALA A 186 -3.11 24.88 8.92
N GLY A 187 -2.51 24.49 10.04
CA GLY A 187 -3.15 23.70 11.09
C GLY A 187 -2.94 22.20 10.91
N THR A 188 -3.94 21.41 11.26
CA THR A 188 -3.88 19.95 11.24
C THR A 188 -3.93 19.41 9.82
N VAL A 189 -2.96 18.57 9.49
CA VAL A 189 -2.87 17.87 8.21
C VAL A 189 -2.75 16.37 8.46
N VAL A 190 -3.53 15.60 7.73
CA VAL A 190 -3.41 14.13 7.70
C VAL A 190 -2.98 13.66 6.33
N THR A 191 -2.27 12.55 6.27
CA THR A 191 -1.98 11.86 5.02
C THR A 191 -2.56 10.46 5.05
N GLY A 192 -2.94 9.97 3.86
CA GLY A 192 -3.49 8.64 3.73
C GLY A 192 -3.68 8.25 2.27
N THR A 193 -4.07 6.99 2.08
CA THR A 193 -4.52 6.50 0.79
C THR A 193 -6.04 6.59 0.73
N LEU A 194 -6.55 7.38 -0.20
CA LEU A 194 -7.97 7.43 -0.53
C LEU A 194 -8.31 6.15 -1.28
N ALA A 195 -8.98 5.23 -0.59
CA ALA A 195 -9.29 3.90 -1.11
C ALA A 195 -10.59 3.85 -1.93
N ALA A 196 -11.52 4.76 -1.67
CA ALA A 196 -12.81 4.83 -2.37
C ALA A 196 -13.33 6.28 -2.41
N GLY A 197 -14.14 6.58 -3.40
CA GLY A 197 -14.86 7.84 -3.56
C GLY A 197 -14.00 9.00 -4.07
N THR A 198 -14.55 10.17 -3.97
CA THR A 198 -13.90 11.45 -4.31
C THR A 198 -13.98 12.38 -3.11
N VAL A 199 -12.87 13.00 -2.74
CA VAL A 199 -12.81 14.05 -1.72
C VAL A 199 -12.53 15.39 -2.36
N THR A 200 -13.27 16.42 -1.94
CA THR A 200 -13.19 17.79 -2.46
C THR A 200 -12.97 18.78 -1.33
N SER A 201 -12.34 19.90 -1.62
CA SER A 201 -12.22 21.01 -0.68
C SER A 201 -13.60 21.50 -0.25
N GLY A 202 -13.82 21.63 1.05
CA GLY A 202 -15.13 21.97 1.63
C GLY A 202 -15.93 20.78 2.13
N ASP A 203 -15.59 19.56 1.77
CA ASP A 203 -16.30 18.36 2.21
C ASP A 203 -16.32 18.22 3.73
N ARG A 204 -17.43 17.70 4.23
CA ARG A 204 -17.58 17.25 5.60
C ARG A 204 -17.41 15.74 5.65
N LEU A 205 -16.46 15.30 6.48
CA LEU A 205 -16.17 13.88 6.71
C LEU A 205 -16.35 13.55 8.19
N ASP A 206 -16.56 12.29 8.48
CA ASP A 206 -16.55 11.75 9.84
C ASP A 206 -15.15 11.23 10.20
N LEU A 207 -14.67 11.62 11.35
CA LEU A 207 -13.46 11.09 12.00
C LEU A 207 -13.84 10.54 13.36
N GLY A 208 -14.07 9.23 13.45
CA GLY A 208 -14.38 8.58 14.72
C GLY A 208 -15.67 9.05 15.39
N GLY A 209 -16.73 9.42 14.63
CA GLY A 209 -17.99 9.99 15.11
C GLY A 209 -17.96 11.50 15.26
N ARG A 210 -16.87 12.16 14.88
CA ARG A 210 -16.70 13.61 14.94
C ARG A 210 -16.70 14.20 13.53
N PRO A 211 -17.52 15.22 13.24
CA PRO A 211 -17.49 15.89 11.96
C PRO A 211 -16.24 16.76 11.83
N VAL A 212 -15.52 16.62 10.72
CA VAL A 212 -14.39 17.44 10.33
C VAL A 212 -14.61 18.03 8.94
N THR A 213 -13.98 19.15 8.64
CA THR A 213 -14.10 19.80 7.33
C THR A 213 -12.75 19.80 6.62
N VAL A 214 -12.72 19.38 5.36
CA VAL A 214 -11.56 19.47 4.48
C VAL A 214 -11.38 20.92 4.02
N ARG A 215 -10.32 21.59 4.46
CA ARG A 215 -10.02 22.99 4.08
C ARG A 215 -9.28 23.10 2.75
N GLY A 216 -8.61 22.02 2.38
CA GLY A 216 -7.85 21.91 1.16
C GLY A 216 -7.13 20.59 1.12
N LEU A 217 -6.68 20.22 -0.05
CA LEU A 217 -6.00 18.95 -0.26
C LEU A 217 -4.84 19.05 -1.24
N GLN A 218 -3.91 18.13 -1.09
CA GLN A 218 -2.80 17.94 -2.00
C GLN A 218 -2.73 16.49 -2.45
N SER A 219 -2.36 16.27 -3.70
CA SER A 219 -2.05 14.95 -4.24
C SER A 219 -0.78 15.05 -5.07
N LEU A 220 0.16 14.11 -4.83
CA LEU A 220 1.44 14.06 -5.54
C LEU A 220 2.20 15.40 -5.53
N GLY A 221 2.27 16.03 -4.35
CA GLY A 221 3.00 17.27 -4.13
C GLY A 221 2.34 18.55 -4.64
N ALA A 222 1.18 18.47 -5.30
CA ALA A 222 0.44 19.61 -5.83
C ALA A 222 -0.88 19.84 -5.08
N ALA A 223 -1.26 21.10 -4.87
CA ALA A 223 -2.60 21.46 -4.42
C ALA A 223 -3.62 21.11 -5.51
N VAL A 224 -4.72 20.52 -5.11
CA VAL A 224 -5.83 20.14 -6.01
C VAL A 224 -7.16 20.46 -5.34
N GLU A 225 -8.20 20.75 -6.13
CA GLU A 225 -9.55 20.99 -5.62
C GLU A 225 -10.25 19.68 -5.19
N SER A 226 -9.95 18.58 -5.90
CA SER A 226 -10.51 17.28 -5.61
C SER A 226 -9.52 16.16 -5.91
N ALA A 227 -9.71 15.02 -5.28
CA ALA A 227 -8.99 13.78 -5.59
C ALA A 227 -9.95 12.60 -5.56
N THR A 228 -9.85 11.74 -6.58
CA THR A 228 -10.62 10.48 -6.67
C THR A 228 -9.70 9.31 -6.34
N ALA A 229 -10.25 8.25 -5.76
CA ALA A 229 -9.56 6.99 -5.49
C ALA A 229 -9.01 6.37 -6.80
N THR A 230 -7.94 5.61 -6.82
CA THR A 230 -7.02 5.39 -5.70
C THR A 230 -5.93 6.45 -5.72
N ALA A 231 -5.85 7.25 -4.69
CA ALA A 231 -4.92 8.37 -4.67
C ALA A 231 -4.24 8.53 -3.30
N ARG A 232 -2.97 8.92 -3.34
CA ARG A 232 -2.27 9.41 -2.17
C ARG A 232 -2.61 10.87 -1.95
N VAL A 233 -3.16 11.21 -0.78
CA VAL A 233 -3.59 12.58 -0.49
C VAL A 233 -3.09 13.06 0.87
N ALA A 234 -2.91 14.37 0.98
CA ALA A 234 -2.77 15.10 2.22
C ALA A 234 -3.98 16.02 2.37
N LEU A 235 -4.72 15.89 3.46
CA LEU A 235 -5.92 16.69 3.75
C LEU A 235 -5.63 17.65 4.90
N ASN A 236 -5.86 18.92 4.67
CA ASN A 236 -5.89 19.92 5.73
C ASN A 236 -7.28 19.90 6.36
N LEU A 237 -7.33 19.64 7.67
CA LEU A 237 -8.58 19.46 8.40
C LEU A 237 -8.87 20.65 9.32
N ARG A 238 -10.15 20.98 9.42
CA ARG A 238 -10.70 21.93 10.40
C ARG A 238 -11.62 21.18 11.36
N GLY A 239 -11.57 21.54 12.63
CA GLY A 239 -12.47 20.98 13.65
C GLY A 239 -11.83 19.86 14.50
N VAL A 240 -10.52 19.63 14.32
CA VAL A 240 -9.78 18.61 15.07
C VAL A 240 -8.34 19.06 15.30
N ALA A 241 -7.80 18.79 16.50
CA ALA A 241 -6.39 18.96 16.83
C ALA A 241 -5.58 17.73 16.41
N VAL A 242 -4.29 17.90 16.13
CA VAL A 242 -3.43 16.80 15.65
C VAL A 242 -3.30 15.68 16.70
N GLU A 243 -3.31 16.03 17.97
CA GLU A 243 -3.20 15.12 19.11
C GLU A 243 -4.43 14.20 19.25
N GLU A 244 -5.53 14.53 18.60
CA GLU A 244 -6.77 13.77 18.58
C GLU A 244 -6.83 12.78 17.42
N ILE A 245 -5.77 12.71 16.58
CA ILE A 245 -5.71 11.87 15.40
C ILE A 245 -4.56 10.88 15.53
N SER A 246 -4.87 9.61 15.34
CA SER A 246 -3.89 8.53 15.37
C SER A 246 -3.77 7.84 14.01
N ARG A 247 -2.64 7.18 13.78
CA ARG A 247 -2.53 6.22 12.68
C ARG A 247 -3.56 5.12 12.89
N GLY A 248 -4.32 4.80 11.85
CA GLY A 248 -5.41 3.83 11.90
C GLY A 248 -6.79 4.46 12.00
N ASP A 249 -6.88 5.76 12.28
CA ASP A 249 -8.16 6.45 12.14
C ASP A 249 -8.59 6.51 10.68
N ALA A 250 -9.89 6.58 10.45
CA ALA A 250 -10.47 6.69 9.12
C ALA A 250 -11.27 7.98 8.96
N LEU A 251 -11.07 8.65 7.83
CA LEU A 251 -11.96 9.71 7.36
C LEU A 251 -12.99 9.11 6.41
N LEU A 252 -14.26 9.24 6.76
CA LEU A 252 -15.37 8.54 6.13
C LEU A 252 -16.45 9.53 5.67
N THR A 253 -17.18 9.17 4.61
CA THR A 253 -18.46 9.81 4.33
C THR A 253 -19.38 9.60 5.52
N PRO A 254 -20.02 10.67 6.07
CA PRO A 254 -20.93 10.54 7.21
C PRO A 254 -22.03 9.51 6.94
N ASP A 255 -22.35 8.71 7.94
CA ASP A 255 -23.42 7.69 7.94
C ASP A 255 -23.28 6.57 6.90
N ALA A 256 -22.21 6.55 6.11
CA ALA A 256 -21.98 5.54 5.07
C ALA A 256 -21.38 4.24 5.59
N PHE A 257 -20.75 4.26 6.76
CA PHE A 257 -20.07 3.11 7.34
C PHE A 257 -20.55 2.87 8.79
N ARG A 258 -20.63 1.61 9.16
CA ARG A 258 -20.96 1.21 10.53
C ARG A 258 -19.66 0.94 11.29
N ARG A 259 -19.49 1.59 12.42
CA ARG A 259 -18.46 1.24 13.40
C ARG A 259 -18.90 0.03 14.20
N THR A 260 -17.99 -0.88 14.48
CA THR A 260 -18.27 -2.09 15.22
C THR A 260 -17.03 -2.65 15.94
N ALA A 261 -17.26 -3.28 17.06
CA ALA A 261 -16.26 -4.07 17.77
C ALA A 261 -16.40 -5.58 17.52
N ASP A 262 -17.48 -6.02 16.85
CA ASP A 262 -17.72 -7.43 16.54
C ASP A 262 -17.83 -7.61 15.02
N LEU A 263 -16.98 -8.49 14.46
CA LEU A 263 -16.93 -8.83 13.04
C LEU A 263 -17.12 -10.32 12.86
N ASP A 264 -18.02 -10.72 11.96
CA ASP A 264 -18.07 -12.07 11.43
C ASP A 264 -17.30 -12.07 10.10
N VAL A 265 -16.29 -12.93 10.00
CA VAL A 265 -15.41 -13.04 8.86
C VAL A 265 -15.31 -14.48 8.37
N SER A 266 -15.06 -14.65 7.09
CA SER A 266 -14.72 -15.95 6.51
C SER A 266 -13.24 -15.99 6.14
N LEU A 267 -12.55 -17.05 6.50
CA LEU A 267 -11.18 -17.30 6.07
C LEU A 267 -11.16 -17.64 4.58
N VAL A 268 -10.22 -17.06 3.86
CA VAL A 268 -10.03 -17.31 2.42
C VAL A 268 -9.46 -18.74 2.20
N ALA A 269 -8.67 -19.23 3.16
CA ALA A 269 -8.11 -20.58 3.14
C ALA A 269 -8.42 -21.30 4.47
N ALA A 270 -8.53 -22.63 4.40
CA ALA A 270 -8.62 -23.43 5.59
C ALA A 270 -7.31 -23.32 6.39
N VAL A 271 -7.43 -23.14 7.69
CA VAL A 271 -6.28 -23.21 8.60
C VAL A 271 -6.19 -24.62 9.14
N GLU A 272 -5.10 -25.30 8.84
CA GLU A 272 -4.87 -26.70 9.28
C GLU A 272 -4.68 -26.81 10.79
N ASP A 273 -4.12 -25.78 11.41
CA ASP A 273 -3.89 -25.70 12.84
C ASP A 273 -5.01 -24.95 13.59
N ARG A 274 -5.10 -25.22 14.89
CA ARG A 274 -6.02 -24.49 15.76
C ARG A 274 -5.61 -23.02 15.81
N LEU A 275 -6.52 -22.14 15.40
CA LEU A 275 -6.31 -20.70 15.50
C LEU A 275 -6.01 -20.28 16.96
N PRO A 276 -5.08 -19.34 17.18
CA PRO A 276 -4.87 -18.75 18.49
C PRO A 276 -6.13 -18.05 18.98
N ALA A 277 -6.28 -17.98 20.31
CA ALA A 277 -7.43 -17.33 20.94
C ALA A 277 -7.47 -15.81 20.70
N GLU A 278 -6.31 -15.22 20.39
CA GLU A 278 -6.16 -13.81 20.08
C GLU A 278 -5.37 -13.64 18.77
N LEU A 279 -5.83 -12.72 17.93
CA LEU A 279 -5.19 -12.32 16.67
C LEU A 279 -5.01 -10.82 16.63
N VAL A 280 -4.17 -10.36 15.74
CA VAL A 280 -4.07 -8.96 15.37
C VAL A 280 -4.75 -8.75 14.02
N VAL A 281 -5.75 -7.89 14.00
CA VAL A 281 -6.49 -7.52 12.78
C VAL A 281 -5.86 -6.27 12.20
N HIS A 282 -5.49 -6.35 10.92
CA HIS A 282 -5.04 -5.22 10.13
C HIS A 282 -6.12 -4.83 9.13
N ILE A 283 -6.53 -3.56 9.13
CA ILE A 283 -7.50 -3.01 8.18
C ILE A 283 -7.08 -1.58 7.79
N GLY A 284 -6.77 -1.37 6.51
CA GLY A 284 -6.14 -0.13 6.09
C GLY A 284 -4.83 0.13 6.85
N SER A 285 -4.74 1.26 7.54
CA SER A 285 -3.60 1.58 8.42
C SER A 285 -3.83 1.24 9.89
N ALA A 286 -5.03 0.75 10.25
CA ALA A 286 -5.38 0.36 11.61
C ALA A 286 -4.83 -1.03 11.96
N THR A 287 -4.50 -1.19 13.25
CA THR A 287 -4.06 -2.45 13.83
C THR A 287 -4.77 -2.63 15.18
N VAL A 288 -5.57 -3.68 15.31
CA VAL A 288 -6.41 -3.90 16.51
C VAL A 288 -6.31 -5.35 16.94
N ALA A 289 -6.10 -5.57 18.26
CA ALA A 289 -6.17 -6.91 18.83
C ALA A 289 -7.62 -7.42 18.78
N ALA A 290 -7.80 -8.71 18.53
CA ALA A 290 -9.09 -9.35 18.46
C ALA A 290 -9.08 -10.71 19.15
N ARG A 291 -10.13 -11.00 19.92
CA ARG A 291 -10.41 -12.36 20.40
C ARG A 291 -11.15 -13.14 19.33
N VAL A 292 -10.74 -14.37 19.14
CA VAL A 292 -11.26 -15.27 18.10
C VAL A 292 -12.26 -16.24 18.71
N ARG A 293 -13.43 -16.31 18.11
CA ARG A 293 -14.42 -17.35 18.35
C ARG A 293 -14.72 -18.07 17.04
N PRO A 294 -14.33 -19.35 16.88
CA PRO A 294 -14.76 -20.13 15.74
C PRO A 294 -16.28 -20.24 15.68
N LEU A 295 -16.82 -20.16 14.49
CA LEU A 295 -18.20 -20.46 14.12
C LEU A 295 -18.22 -21.75 13.32
N ASP A 296 -19.00 -21.82 12.23
CA ASP A 296 -19.06 -23.03 11.39
C ASP A 296 -18.13 -22.90 10.16
N GLY A 297 -17.45 -23.99 9.81
CA GLY A 297 -16.57 -24.06 8.65
C GLY A 297 -15.38 -23.11 8.74
N THR A 298 -15.28 -22.17 7.80
CA THR A 298 -14.22 -21.14 7.75
C THR A 298 -14.63 -19.83 8.42
N ALA A 299 -15.83 -19.76 9.01
CA ALA A 299 -16.35 -18.55 9.62
C ALA A 299 -15.82 -18.36 11.06
N LEU A 300 -15.45 -17.12 11.36
CA LEU A 300 -14.98 -16.70 12.67
C LEU A 300 -15.73 -15.46 13.11
N ARG A 301 -15.97 -15.36 14.42
CA ARG A 301 -16.31 -14.08 15.06
C ARG A 301 -15.08 -13.50 15.70
N LEU A 302 -14.78 -12.28 15.38
CA LEU A 302 -13.69 -11.49 15.94
C LEU A 302 -14.28 -10.41 16.83
N ARG A 303 -13.92 -10.42 18.12
CA ARG A 303 -14.22 -9.33 19.05
C ARG A 303 -13.00 -8.45 19.16
N LEU A 304 -13.09 -7.24 18.61
CA LEU A 304 -12.03 -6.26 18.58
C LEU A 304 -11.85 -5.59 19.94
N ALA A 305 -10.62 -5.20 20.27
CA ALA A 305 -10.31 -4.44 21.48
C ALA A 305 -10.80 -2.98 21.41
N ALA A 306 -11.04 -2.47 20.19
CA ALA A 306 -11.63 -1.15 19.93
C ALA A 306 -12.54 -1.23 18.71
N GLU A 307 -13.52 -0.33 18.62
CA GLU A 307 -14.34 -0.20 17.39
C GLU A 307 -13.52 0.30 16.21
N LEU A 308 -13.80 -0.26 15.05
CA LEU A 308 -13.27 0.18 13.76
C LEU A 308 -14.39 0.69 12.85
#